data_9b8fd1499b18d3bfd30210368d40a12e
#
_entry.id   9b8fd1499b18d3bfd30210368d40a12e
#
_cell.length_a   1.000
_cell.length_b   1.000
_cell.length_c   1.000
_cell.angle_alpha   90.00
_cell.angle_beta   90.00
_cell.angle_gamma   90.00
#
_symmetry.space_group_name_H-M   'P 1'
#
loop_
_entity.id
_entity.type
_entity.pdbx_description
1 polymer ?
#
loop_
_entity_poly.entity_id
_entity_poly.type
_entity_poly.pdbx_seq_one_letter_code
_entity_poly.pdbx_strand_id
1 'polypeptide(L)'
;MHVQTVRIHTSVLAESEKRLLVRVAGALPAWINSDHLTFLGAVAMLGVGACFWAGGWALSLVIPLLALNWFGDSLDGTLARVRRQERPRYGFYVDHVLDAIGFASLAGGLVLGGQMAPLIGLGFLAAYYLLLVEIGLATHARGRFTLSFWKVGPTELRILLGAGTLLLMRSREVTLFGHRWLLFDVGGAVGIAGFLLTFLVAAWRNGVALYREERLPLTEPTRRPSQEIGVQEKTLS
;
A
#
# COMPACT_ATOMS: atom_id res chain seq x y z
N MET A 1 0.41 17.61 -15.18
CA MET A 1 -0.57 16.53 -14.94
C MET A 1 -0.95 16.59 -13.46
N HIS A 2 -2.18 17.05 -13.14
CA HIS A 2 -2.65 17.16 -11.76
C HIS A 2 -3.16 15.79 -11.29
N VAL A 3 -2.44 15.14 -10.38
CA VAL A 3 -2.90 13.92 -9.72
C VAL A 3 -3.91 14.33 -8.64
N GLN A 4 -5.19 14.15 -8.91
CA GLN A 4 -6.24 14.32 -7.89
C GLN A 4 -6.38 13.03 -7.09
N THR A 5 -5.96 13.06 -5.84
CA THR A 5 -6.14 11.95 -4.89
C THR A 5 -7.56 12.01 -4.33
N VAL A 6 -8.47 11.20 -4.85
CA VAL A 6 -9.83 11.06 -4.30
C VAL A 6 -9.87 9.85 -3.39
N ARG A 7 -9.73 10.07 -2.08
CA ARG A 7 -10.03 9.04 -1.06
C ARG A 7 -11.55 9.04 -0.81
N ILE A 8 -12.24 7.99 -1.25
CA ILE A 8 -13.66 7.78 -0.94
C ILE A 8 -13.73 6.91 0.31
N HIS A 9 -13.88 7.53 1.49
CA HIS A 9 -14.21 6.83 2.72
C HIS A 9 -15.72 6.87 2.97
N THR A 10 -16.37 5.71 2.94
CA THR A 10 -17.81 5.55 3.21
C THR A 10 -18.03 4.83 4.56
N SER A 11 -17.64 5.44 5.66
CA SER A 11 -17.90 4.92 7.00
C SER A 11 -18.29 6.05 7.94
N VAL A 12 -19.26 5.82 8.83
CA VAL A 12 -19.66 6.78 9.87
C VAL A 12 -18.50 7.09 10.82
N LEU A 13 -17.63 6.10 11.08
CA LEU A 13 -16.40 6.26 11.85
C LEU A 13 -15.39 7.18 11.14
N ALA A 14 -15.31 7.14 9.80
CA ALA A 14 -14.40 7.97 9.03
C ALA A 14 -14.69 9.47 9.15
N GLU A 15 -15.94 9.88 9.31
CA GLU A 15 -16.27 11.30 9.53
C GLU A 15 -15.87 11.78 10.93
N SER A 16 -16.06 10.94 11.95
CA SER A 16 -15.68 11.27 13.33
C SER A 16 -14.16 11.34 13.48
N GLU A 17 -13.45 10.36 12.90
CA GLU A 17 -12.00 10.34 12.81
C GLU A 17 -11.46 11.58 12.08
N LYS A 18 -12.01 11.91 10.91
CA LYS A 18 -11.62 13.09 10.14
C LYS A 18 -11.81 14.38 10.92
N ARG A 19 -12.93 14.54 11.64
CA ARG A 19 -13.18 15.72 12.49
C ARG A 19 -12.17 15.83 13.62
N LEU A 20 -11.83 14.70 14.26
CA LEU A 20 -10.81 14.67 15.31
C LEU A 20 -9.44 15.05 14.75
N LEU A 21 -9.01 14.43 13.64
CA LEU A 21 -7.72 14.70 13.01
C LEU A 21 -7.60 16.17 12.57
N VAL A 22 -8.66 16.78 12.02
CA VAL A 22 -8.67 18.20 11.65
C VAL A 22 -8.53 19.11 12.88
N ARG A 23 -9.20 18.78 13.99
CA ARG A 23 -9.05 19.55 15.25
C ARG A 23 -7.64 19.44 15.79
N VAL A 24 -7.08 18.24 15.83
CA VAL A 24 -5.70 18.00 16.29
C VAL A 24 -4.71 18.73 15.38
N ALA A 25 -4.86 18.64 14.05
CA ALA A 25 -4.01 19.35 13.09
C ALA A 25 -4.05 20.88 13.29
N GLY A 26 -5.23 21.44 13.60
CA GLY A 26 -5.38 22.87 13.90
C GLY A 26 -4.73 23.31 15.21
N ALA A 27 -4.60 22.40 16.18
CA ALA A 27 -4.00 22.67 17.49
C ALA A 27 -2.46 22.48 17.51
N LEU A 28 -1.88 21.85 16.48
CA LEU A 28 -0.44 21.60 16.42
C LEU A 28 0.36 22.90 16.26
N PRO A 29 1.47 23.07 17.01
CA PRO A 29 2.38 24.21 16.86
C PRO A 29 2.87 24.39 15.44
N ALA A 30 3.17 25.64 15.03
CA ALA A 30 3.57 25.95 13.67
C ALA A 30 4.88 25.28 13.22
N TRP A 31 5.77 24.94 14.16
CA TRP A 31 7.04 24.26 13.86
C TRP A 31 6.90 22.78 13.52
N ILE A 32 5.78 22.12 13.90
CA ILE A 32 5.47 20.75 13.48
C ILE A 32 4.93 20.81 12.06
N ASN A 33 5.56 20.10 11.13
CA ASN A 33 5.10 19.96 9.74
C ASN A 33 4.71 18.51 9.42
N SER A 34 4.16 18.30 8.22
CA SER A 34 3.76 16.98 7.73
C SER A 34 4.91 15.98 7.77
N ASP A 35 6.14 16.38 7.38
CA ASP A 35 7.30 15.49 7.34
C ASP A 35 7.70 14.97 8.72
N HIS A 36 7.55 15.79 9.77
CA HIS A 36 7.79 15.33 11.14
C HIS A 36 6.83 14.21 11.54
N LEU A 37 5.57 14.29 11.12
CA LEU A 37 4.54 13.30 11.43
C LEU A 37 4.76 12.00 10.63
N THR A 38 5.09 12.12 9.35
CA THR A 38 5.47 10.98 8.50
C THR A 38 6.69 10.26 9.09
N PHE A 39 7.73 11.01 9.50
CA PHE A 39 8.91 10.44 10.15
C PHE A 39 8.58 9.77 11.49
N LEU A 40 7.73 10.39 12.32
CA LEU A 40 7.26 9.83 13.57
C LEU A 40 6.56 8.48 13.34
N GLY A 41 5.67 8.41 12.36
CA GLY A 41 4.99 7.18 11.96
C GLY A 41 5.97 6.09 11.51
N ALA A 42 6.97 6.46 10.69
CA ALA A 42 7.99 5.53 10.22
C ALA A 42 8.84 4.97 11.37
N VAL A 43 9.34 5.83 12.26
CA VAL A 43 10.13 5.42 13.45
C VAL A 43 9.30 4.51 14.37
N ALA A 44 8.02 4.83 14.58
CA ALA A 44 7.13 3.98 15.35
C ALA A 44 6.99 2.57 14.72
N MET A 45 6.87 2.48 13.39
CA MET A 45 6.77 1.20 12.69
C MET A 45 8.07 0.39 12.75
N LEU A 46 9.24 1.06 12.67
CA LEU A 46 10.53 0.41 12.93
C LEU A 46 10.62 -0.12 14.36
N GLY A 47 10.11 0.66 15.33
CA GLY A 47 9.99 0.26 16.72
C GLY A 47 9.11 -0.97 16.93
N VAL A 48 8.00 -1.10 16.17
CA VAL A 48 7.15 -2.30 16.17
C VAL A 48 7.97 -3.53 15.77
N GLY A 49 8.73 -3.46 14.68
CA GLY A 49 9.60 -4.56 14.25
C GLY A 49 10.66 -4.92 15.31
N ALA A 50 11.31 -3.91 15.89
CA ALA A 50 12.29 -4.11 16.97
C ALA A 50 11.65 -4.77 18.21
N CYS A 51 10.41 -4.41 18.57
CA CYS A 51 9.69 -5.02 19.68
C CYS A 51 9.35 -6.49 19.41
N PHE A 52 8.95 -6.84 18.20
CA PHE A 52 8.74 -8.24 17.82
C PHE A 52 10.04 -9.04 17.85
N TRP A 53 11.15 -8.45 17.41
CA TRP A 53 12.46 -9.10 17.51
C TRP A 53 12.90 -9.32 18.95
N ALA A 54 12.79 -8.31 19.81
CA ALA A 54 13.17 -8.40 21.21
C ALA A 54 12.28 -9.39 22.01
N GLY A 55 11.01 -9.47 21.66
CA GLY A 55 10.04 -10.34 22.34
C GLY A 55 9.80 -9.95 23.81
N GLY A 56 9.29 -10.90 24.60
CA GLY A 56 9.10 -10.72 26.04
C GLY A 56 8.27 -9.47 26.38
N TRP A 57 8.75 -8.66 27.33
CA TRP A 57 8.08 -7.44 27.76
C TRP A 57 7.97 -6.37 26.65
N ALA A 58 8.87 -6.38 25.66
CA ALA A 58 8.85 -5.42 24.57
C ALA A 58 7.57 -5.52 23.72
N LEU A 59 6.92 -6.68 23.70
CA LEU A 59 5.64 -6.87 23.00
C LEU A 59 4.54 -5.93 23.55
N SER A 60 4.61 -5.51 24.81
CA SER A 60 3.65 -4.55 25.37
C SER A 60 3.74 -3.15 24.73
N LEU A 61 4.88 -2.82 24.11
CA LEU A 61 5.10 -1.55 23.41
C LEU A 61 4.57 -1.58 21.98
N VAL A 62 4.25 -2.75 21.40
CA VAL A 62 3.77 -2.87 20.02
C VAL A 62 2.48 -2.08 19.83
N ILE A 63 1.51 -2.19 20.75
CA ILE A 63 0.21 -1.53 20.62
C ILE A 63 0.36 0.00 20.66
N PRO A 64 1.02 0.62 21.65
CA PRO A 64 1.24 2.07 21.64
C PRO A 64 2.06 2.55 20.44
N LEU A 65 3.03 1.76 19.93
CA LEU A 65 3.78 2.09 18.72
C LEU A 65 2.91 2.00 17.46
N LEU A 66 2.02 1.01 17.34
CA LEU A 66 1.03 0.95 16.25
C LEU A 66 0.06 2.14 16.29
N ALA A 67 -0.37 2.55 17.48
CA ALA A 67 -1.20 3.74 17.65
C ALA A 67 -0.45 5.02 17.23
N LEU A 68 0.85 5.13 17.59
CA LEU A 68 1.70 6.25 17.20
C LEU A 68 1.96 6.28 15.69
N ASN A 69 2.18 5.10 15.07
CA ASN A 69 2.29 4.97 13.61
C ASN A 69 0.99 5.41 12.92
N TRP A 70 -0.18 4.93 13.40
CA TRP A 70 -1.46 5.38 12.88
C TRP A 70 -1.65 6.90 13.00
N PHE A 71 -1.29 7.47 14.15
CA PHE A 71 -1.40 8.90 14.41
C PHE A 71 -0.54 9.71 13.44
N GLY A 72 0.74 9.32 13.27
CA GLY A 72 1.65 9.98 12.32
C GLY A 72 1.12 9.97 10.90
N ASP A 73 0.78 8.81 10.38
CA ASP A 73 0.30 8.55 9.02
C ASP A 73 -1.08 9.22 8.73
N SER A 74 -2.02 9.20 9.70
CA SER A 74 -3.33 9.81 9.50
C SER A 74 -3.29 11.34 9.59
N LEU A 75 -2.37 11.87 10.38
CA LEU A 75 -2.32 13.30 10.68
C LEU A 75 -1.45 14.09 9.71
N ASP A 76 -0.41 13.48 9.09
CA ASP A 76 0.50 14.17 8.19
C ASP A 76 -0.20 14.74 6.95
N GLY A 77 -0.99 13.92 6.25
CA GLY A 77 -1.80 14.36 5.12
C GLY A 77 -2.94 15.31 5.53
N THR A 78 -3.47 15.17 6.75
CA THR A 78 -4.50 16.07 7.28
C THR A 78 -3.91 17.44 7.59
N LEU A 79 -2.73 17.48 8.22
CA LEU A 79 -2.00 18.70 8.52
C LEU A 79 -1.63 19.47 7.25
N ALA A 80 -1.10 18.75 6.23
CA ALA A 80 -0.78 19.34 4.94
C ALA A 80 -2.00 20.03 4.30
N ARG A 81 -3.18 19.39 4.33
CA ARG A 81 -4.44 19.96 3.82
C ARG A 81 -4.90 21.17 4.62
N VAL A 82 -4.91 21.07 5.95
CA VAL A 82 -5.34 22.19 6.83
C VAL A 82 -4.46 23.42 6.63
N ARG A 83 -3.16 23.22 6.44
CA ARG A 83 -2.20 24.32 6.23
C ARG A 83 -2.03 24.73 4.76
N ARG A 84 -2.72 24.08 3.81
CA ARG A 84 -2.57 24.31 2.35
C ARG A 84 -1.12 24.15 1.87
N GLN A 85 -0.41 23.17 2.43
CA GLN A 85 1.00 22.85 2.14
C GLN A 85 1.12 21.45 1.53
N GLU A 86 0.15 21.06 0.71
CA GLU A 86 0.13 19.75 0.08
C GLU A 86 1.23 19.59 -0.96
N ARG A 87 1.96 18.47 -0.88
CA ARG A 87 3.00 18.07 -1.85
C ARG A 87 2.68 16.65 -2.36
N PRO A 88 1.65 16.47 -3.22
CA PRO A 88 1.08 15.14 -3.50
C PRO A 88 2.09 14.14 -4.06
N ARG A 89 3.01 14.57 -4.94
CA ARG A 89 4.01 13.67 -5.54
C ARG A 89 5.09 13.28 -4.54
N TYR A 90 5.58 14.25 -3.78
CA TYR A 90 6.58 14.04 -2.74
C TYR A 90 6.02 13.15 -1.62
N GLY A 91 4.84 13.50 -1.09
CA GLY A 91 4.18 12.74 -0.04
C GLY A 91 3.93 11.29 -0.46
N PHE A 92 3.37 11.06 -1.66
CA PHE A 92 3.18 9.72 -2.19
C PHE A 92 4.47 8.90 -2.24
N TYR A 93 5.56 9.50 -2.74
CA TYR A 93 6.85 8.81 -2.85
C TYR A 93 7.43 8.44 -1.49
N VAL A 94 7.48 9.42 -0.56
CA VAL A 94 8.06 9.23 0.78
C VAL A 94 7.25 8.21 1.57
N ASP A 95 5.92 8.30 1.54
CA ASP A 95 5.00 7.38 2.21
C ASP A 95 5.24 5.92 1.76
N HIS A 96 5.27 5.67 0.43
CA HIS A 96 5.50 4.32 -0.09
C HIS A 96 6.87 3.75 0.23
N VAL A 97 7.92 4.59 0.23
CA VAL A 97 9.27 4.17 0.60
C VAL A 97 9.35 3.81 2.09
N LEU A 98 8.77 4.66 2.94
CA LEU A 98 8.76 4.43 4.39
C LEU A 98 7.87 3.23 4.77
N ASP A 99 6.75 3.04 4.09
CA ASP A 99 5.88 1.87 4.24
C ASP A 99 6.62 0.57 3.87
N ALA A 100 7.38 0.58 2.76
CA ALA A 100 8.20 -0.56 2.37
C ALA A 100 9.23 -0.93 3.45
N ILE A 101 9.96 0.08 3.97
CA ILE A 101 10.95 -0.12 5.04
C ILE A 101 10.28 -0.58 6.33
N GLY A 102 9.16 0.05 6.72
CA GLY A 102 8.41 -0.30 7.92
C GLY A 102 7.88 -1.73 7.87
N PHE A 103 7.35 -2.16 6.72
CA PHE A 103 6.85 -3.51 6.54
C PHE A 103 7.98 -4.56 6.56
N ALA A 104 9.16 -4.24 5.98
CA ALA A 104 10.34 -5.08 6.09
C ALA A 104 10.80 -5.23 7.55
N SER A 105 10.78 -4.14 8.33
CA SER A 105 11.09 -4.16 9.76
C SER A 105 10.11 -5.06 10.53
N LEU A 106 8.81 -4.93 10.25
CA LEU A 106 7.77 -5.78 10.85
C LEU A 106 7.99 -7.26 10.55
N ALA A 107 8.11 -7.63 9.26
CA ALA A 107 8.32 -9.02 8.84
C ALA A 107 9.63 -9.59 9.39
N GLY A 108 10.70 -8.80 9.31
CA GLY A 108 12.00 -9.14 9.88
C GLY A 108 11.95 -9.35 11.40
N GLY A 109 11.29 -8.44 12.12
CA GLY A 109 11.11 -8.53 13.56
C GLY A 109 10.34 -9.79 13.99
N LEU A 110 9.26 -10.12 13.28
CA LEU A 110 8.47 -11.34 13.53
C LEU A 110 9.31 -12.62 13.31
N VAL A 111 10.12 -12.66 12.25
CA VAL A 111 10.98 -13.81 11.93
C VAL A 111 12.14 -13.91 12.93
N LEU A 112 12.89 -12.83 13.14
CA LEU A 112 14.06 -12.83 14.03
C LEU A 112 13.67 -13.05 15.49
N GLY A 113 12.50 -12.63 15.92
CA GLY A 113 11.93 -12.91 17.23
C GLY A 113 11.36 -14.32 17.37
N GLY A 114 11.36 -15.12 16.30
CA GLY A 114 10.83 -16.48 16.28
C GLY A 114 9.30 -16.54 16.41
N GLN A 115 8.61 -15.46 16.07
CA GLN A 115 7.13 -15.38 16.09
C GLN A 115 6.52 -15.88 14.78
N MET A 116 7.31 -15.93 13.70
CA MET A 116 6.90 -16.32 12.36
C MET A 116 8.01 -17.16 11.71
N ALA A 117 7.65 -18.21 10.97
CA ALA A 117 8.60 -18.99 10.21
C ALA A 117 9.24 -18.17 9.08
N PRO A 118 10.55 -18.32 8.80
CA PRO A 118 11.26 -17.50 7.81
C PRO A 118 10.61 -17.53 6.41
N LEU A 119 10.14 -18.70 5.98
CA LEU A 119 9.49 -18.84 4.66
C LEU A 119 8.15 -18.08 4.59
N ILE A 120 7.38 -18.10 5.67
CA ILE A 120 6.14 -17.33 5.75
C ILE A 120 6.44 -15.83 5.79
N GLY A 121 7.44 -15.41 6.59
CA GLY A 121 7.85 -14.01 6.65
C GLY A 121 8.34 -13.46 5.30
N LEU A 122 9.13 -14.26 4.57
CA LEU A 122 9.59 -13.90 3.22
C LEU A 122 8.41 -13.81 2.24
N GLY A 123 7.50 -14.79 2.25
CA GLY A 123 6.30 -14.78 1.41
C GLY A 123 5.38 -13.60 1.72
N PHE A 124 5.23 -13.24 3.00
CA PHE A 124 4.43 -12.11 3.46
C PHE A 124 5.01 -10.77 2.97
N LEU A 125 6.34 -10.61 3.09
CA LEU A 125 7.05 -9.43 2.58
C LEU A 125 6.96 -9.35 1.04
N ALA A 126 7.19 -10.45 0.34
CA ALA A 126 7.13 -10.51 -1.12
C ALA A 126 5.72 -10.18 -1.65
N ALA A 127 4.68 -10.75 -1.04
CA ALA A 127 3.29 -10.47 -1.43
C ALA A 127 2.91 -9.00 -1.21
N TYR A 128 3.34 -8.40 -0.11
CA TYR A 128 3.16 -6.97 0.14
C TYR A 128 3.89 -6.11 -0.90
N TYR A 129 5.15 -6.43 -1.22
CA TYR A 129 5.92 -5.66 -2.21
C TYR A 129 5.36 -5.78 -3.62
N LEU A 130 4.82 -6.93 -4.01
CA LEU A 130 4.10 -7.07 -5.28
C LEU A 130 2.89 -6.12 -5.34
N LEU A 131 2.13 -6.04 -4.26
CA LEU A 131 1.01 -5.11 -4.17
C LEU A 131 1.47 -3.65 -4.22
N LEU A 132 2.56 -3.31 -3.53
CA LEU A 132 3.12 -1.95 -3.52
C LEU A 132 3.61 -1.54 -4.92
N VAL A 133 4.25 -2.45 -5.66
CA VAL A 133 4.67 -2.25 -7.06
C VAL A 133 3.46 -2.02 -7.96
N GLU A 134 2.40 -2.82 -7.82
CA GLU A 134 1.16 -2.65 -8.59
C GLU A 134 0.55 -1.27 -8.37
N ILE A 135 0.42 -0.84 -7.11
CA ILE A 135 -0.09 0.48 -6.75
C ILE A 135 0.74 1.60 -7.39
N GLY A 136 2.07 1.49 -7.34
CA GLY A 136 2.99 2.44 -7.96
C GLY A 136 2.81 2.52 -9.48
N LEU A 137 2.77 1.37 -10.16
CA LEU A 137 2.58 1.27 -11.60
C LEU A 137 1.21 1.79 -12.03
N ALA A 138 0.14 1.39 -11.34
CA ALA A 138 -1.22 1.85 -11.62
C ALA A 138 -1.36 3.36 -11.45
N THR A 139 -0.76 3.93 -10.40
CA THR A 139 -0.74 5.37 -10.15
C THR A 139 0.01 6.12 -11.26
N HIS A 140 1.15 5.57 -11.71
CA HIS A 140 1.94 6.17 -12.79
C HIS A 140 1.19 6.09 -14.13
N ALA A 141 0.68 4.92 -14.51
CA ALA A 141 0.06 4.67 -15.81
C ALA A 141 -1.29 5.39 -15.96
N ARG A 142 -2.12 5.41 -14.92
CA ARG A 142 -3.48 5.96 -14.98
C ARG A 142 -3.60 7.39 -14.46
N GLY A 143 -2.56 7.95 -13.86
CA GLY A 143 -2.57 9.27 -13.25
C GLY A 143 -3.58 9.42 -12.10
N ARG A 144 -4.13 8.31 -11.58
CA ARG A 144 -5.12 8.28 -10.51
C ARG A 144 -4.70 7.27 -9.45
N PHE A 145 -4.64 7.70 -8.22
CA PHE A 145 -4.45 6.84 -7.07
C PHE A 145 -5.82 6.28 -6.65
N THR A 146 -6.06 5.00 -6.91
CA THR A 146 -7.28 4.31 -6.46
C THR A 146 -6.91 3.14 -5.55
N LEU A 147 -6.76 3.42 -4.26
CA LEU A 147 -6.78 2.40 -3.22
C LEU A 147 -8.25 2.12 -2.83
N SER A 148 -8.95 1.37 -3.63
CA SER A 148 -10.30 0.91 -3.28
C SER A 148 -10.49 -0.52 -3.73
N PHE A 149 -9.87 -1.44 -2.95
CA PHE A 149 -10.20 -2.85 -3.01
C PHE A 149 -10.55 -3.34 -1.61
N TRP A 150 -11.79 -3.80 -1.44
CA TRP A 150 -12.27 -4.43 -0.21
C TRP A 150 -11.89 -3.65 1.05
N LYS A 151 -12.60 -2.69 1.48
CA LYS A 151 -12.66 -2.03 2.82
C LYS A 151 -11.57 -2.37 3.88
N VAL A 152 -10.51 -3.13 3.51
CA VAL A 152 -9.38 -3.50 4.36
C VAL A 152 -8.22 -2.57 4.00
N GLY A 153 -7.99 -1.60 4.86
CA GLY A 153 -6.95 -0.61 4.73
C GLY A 153 -5.80 -0.80 5.75
N PRO A 154 -4.85 0.11 5.79
CA PRO A 154 -3.75 0.09 6.76
C PRO A 154 -4.23 0.08 8.22
N THR A 155 -5.38 0.68 8.51
CA THR A 155 -5.95 0.71 9.87
C THR A 155 -6.39 -0.67 10.33
N GLU A 156 -7.06 -1.44 9.46
CA GLU A 156 -7.49 -2.81 9.75
C GLU A 156 -6.30 -3.74 9.99
N LEU A 157 -5.22 -3.58 9.20
CA LEU A 157 -3.99 -4.33 9.42
C LEU A 157 -3.37 -4.02 10.79
N ARG A 158 -3.33 -2.74 11.19
CA ARG A 158 -2.83 -2.34 12.52
C ARG A 158 -3.68 -2.94 13.65
N ILE A 159 -5.00 -2.96 13.50
CA ILE A 159 -5.91 -3.58 14.47
C ILE A 159 -5.65 -5.08 14.56
N LEU A 160 -5.50 -5.78 13.43
CA LEU A 160 -5.19 -7.21 13.40
C LEU A 160 -3.83 -7.51 14.04
N LEU A 161 -2.80 -6.69 13.77
CA LEU A 161 -1.48 -6.81 14.40
C LEU A 161 -1.57 -6.58 15.91
N GLY A 162 -2.34 -5.58 16.36
CA GLY A 162 -2.56 -5.33 17.78
C GLY A 162 -3.27 -6.50 18.48
N ALA A 163 -4.33 -7.00 17.89
CA ALA A 163 -5.05 -8.17 18.40
C ALA A 163 -4.15 -9.43 18.40
N GLY A 164 -3.41 -9.67 17.31
CA GLY A 164 -2.43 -10.73 17.23
C GLY A 164 -1.34 -10.63 18.29
N THR A 165 -0.88 -9.40 18.60
CA THR A 165 0.11 -9.18 19.67
C THR A 165 -0.46 -9.53 21.05
N LEU A 166 -1.70 -9.15 21.34
CA LEU A 166 -2.37 -9.52 22.61
C LEU A 166 -2.49 -11.06 22.74
N LEU A 167 -2.87 -11.73 21.67
CA LEU A 167 -2.93 -13.19 21.63
C LEU A 167 -1.53 -13.81 21.80
N LEU A 168 -0.51 -13.26 21.11
CA LEU A 168 0.88 -13.70 21.22
C LEU A 168 1.42 -13.61 22.65
N MET A 169 1.09 -12.54 23.37
CA MET A 169 1.48 -12.39 24.80
C MET A 169 0.89 -13.50 25.68
N ARG A 170 -0.22 -14.11 25.26
CA ARG A 170 -0.86 -15.23 25.95
C ARG A 170 -0.33 -16.58 25.47
N SER A 171 -0.17 -16.76 24.16
CA SER A 171 0.33 -17.99 23.53
C SER A 171 0.95 -17.71 22.17
N ARG A 172 2.11 -18.32 21.91
CA ARG A 172 2.78 -18.24 20.60
C ARG A 172 2.11 -19.14 19.55
N GLU A 173 1.37 -20.15 20.00
CA GLU A 173 0.81 -21.19 19.18
C GLU A 173 -0.73 -21.14 19.22
N VAL A 174 -1.32 -21.54 18.11
CA VAL A 174 -2.75 -21.77 17.94
C VAL A 174 -2.97 -23.17 17.41
N THR A 175 -3.98 -23.85 17.92
CA THR A 175 -4.36 -25.18 17.44
C THR A 175 -5.44 -25.05 16.37
N LEU A 176 -5.10 -25.46 15.13
CA LEU A 176 -6.03 -25.51 14.01
C LEU A 176 -6.01 -26.91 13.40
N PHE A 177 -7.17 -27.50 13.18
CA PHE A 177 -7.33 -28.85 12.60
C PHE A 177 -6.53 -29.94 13.34
N GLY A 178 -6.37 -29.82 14.67
CA GLY A 178 -5.61 -30.78 15.48
C GLY A 178 -4.09 -30.60 15.46
N HIS A 179 -3.55 -29.63 14.71
CA HIS A 179 -2.12 -29.32 14.64
C HIS A 179 -1.82 -27.98 15.32
N ARG A 180 -0.61 -27.86 15.90
CA ARG A 180 -0.10 -26.61 16.48
C ARG A 180 0.66 -25.83 15.42
N TRP A 181 0.32 -24.56 15.29
CA TRP A 181 0.93 -23.60 14.36
C TRP A 181 1.33 -22.35 15.12
N LEU A 182 2.41 -21.69 14.69
CA LEU A 182 2.68 -20.34 15.19
C LEU A 182 1.51 -19.41 14.83
N LEU A 183 1.09 -18.59 15.78
CA LEU A 183 -0.02 -17.67 15.58
C LEU A 183 0.19 -16.76 14.37
N PHE A 184 1.42 -16.21 14.25
CA PHE A 184 1.77 -15.32 13.15
C PHE A 184 2.07 -16.06 11.84
N ASP A 185 2.30 -17.38 11.83
CA ASP A 185 2.31 -18.15 10.57
C ASP A 185 0.92 -18.23 9.96
N VAL A 186 -0.10 -18.47 10.80
CA VAL A 186 -1.49 -18.47 10.34
C VAL A 186 -1.89 -17.08 9.85
N GLY A 187 -1.61 -16.04 10.64
CA GLY A 187 -1.88 -14.65 10.25
C GLY A 187 -1.14 -14.24 8.98
N GLY A 188 0.13 -14.64 8.86
CA GLY A 188 0.97 -14.39 7.68
C GLY A 188 0.45 -15.09 6.43
N ALA A 189 0.02 -16.35 6.54
CA ALA A 189 -0.58 -17.09 5.42
C ALA A 189 -1.87 -16.44 4.93
N VAL A 190 -2.74 -16.00 5.85
CA VAL A 190 -3.95 -15.23 5.50
C VAL A 190 -3.58 -13.89 4.86
N GLY A 191 -2.57 -13.19 5.39
CA GLY A 191 -2.06 -11.94 4.84
C GLY A 191 -1.49 -12.11 3.44
N ILE A 192 -0.69 -13.16 3.18
CA ILE A 192 -0.16 -13.51 1.85
C ILE A 192 -1.32 -13.71 0.87
N ALA A 193 -2.31 -14.53 1.24
CA ALA A 193 -3.48 -14.78 0.39
C ALA A 193 -4.25 -13.48 0.08
N GLY A 194 -4.45 -12.62 1.09
CA GLY A 194 -5.12 -11.33 0.93
C GLY A 194 -4.37 -10.36 0.02
N PHE A 195 -3.05 -10.21 0.20
CA PHE A 195 -2.22 -9.35 -0.64
C PHE A 195 -2.15 -9.85 -2.08
N LEU A 196 -1.95 -11.17 -2.30
CA LEU A 196 -1.92 -11.74 -3.64
C LEU A 196 -3.26 -11.64 -4.34
N LEU A 197 -4.37 -11.89 -3.65
CA LEU A 197 -5.71 -11.71 -4.22
C LEU A 197 -5.94 -10.26 -4.63
N THR A 198 -5.60 -9.32 -3.75
CA THR A 198 -5.71 -7.88 -4.04
C THR A 198 -4.85 -7.48 -5.22
N PHE A 199 -3.60 -7.95 -5.27
CA PHE A 199 -2.69 -7.73 -6.39
C PHE A 199 -3.27 -8.24 -7.70
N LEU A 200 -3.74 -9.51 -7.75
CA LEU A 200 -4.28 -10.11 -8.97
C LEU A 200 -5.53 -9.38 -9.47
N VAL A 201 -6.44 -9.03 -8.56
CA VAL A 201 -7.67 -8.30 -8.92
C VAL A 201 -7.33 -6.88 -9.39
N ALA A 202 -6.41 -6.17 -8.73
CA ALA A 202 -5.97 -4.84 -9.12
C ALA A 202 -5.28 -4.86 -10.48
N ALA A 203 -4.31 -5.76 -10.68
CA ALA A 203 -3.58 -5.91 -11.93
C ALA A 203 -4.51 -6.25 -13.10
N TRP A 204 -5.45 -7.17 -12.91
CA TRP A 204 -6.45 -7.50 -13.91
C TRP A 204 -7.31 -6.29 -14.30
N ARG A 205 -7.90 -5.61 -13.32
CA ARG A 205 -8.78 -4.45 -13.57
C ARG A 205 -8.04 -3.29 -14.22
N ASN A 206 -6.83 -2.98 -13.76
CA ASN A 206 -6.02 -1.90 -14.31
C ASN A 206 -5.55 -2.26 -15.72
N GLY A 207 -5.11 -3.50 -15.96
CA GLY A 207 -4.73 -3.99 -17.27
C GLY A 207 -5.87 -3.94 -18.30
N VAL A 208 -7.07 -4.41 -17.92
CA VAL A 208 -8.25 -4.32 -18.78
C VAL A 208 -8.66 -2.88 -19.06
N ALA A 209 -8.57 -2.00 -18.07
CA ALA A 209 -8.90 -0.60 -18.25
C ALA A 209 -7.93 0.09 -19.23
N LEU A 210 -6.63 -0.09 -19.04
CA LEU A 210 -5.58 0.45 -19.93
C LEU A 210 -5.71 -0.11 -21.35
N TYR A 211 -5.94 -1.43 -21.51
CA TYR A 211 -6.17 -2.03 -22.81
C TYR A 211 -7.37 -1.43 -23.55
N ARG A 212 -8.44 -1.04 -22.82
CA ARG A 212 -9.61 -0.38 -23.41
C ARG A 212 -9.35 1.07 -23.77
N GLU A 213 -8.52 1.77 -22.98
CA GLU A 213 -8.12 3.15 -23.22
C GLU A 213 -7.16 3.27 -24.41
N GLU A 214 -6.24 2.32 -24.57
CA GLU A 214 -5.20 2.31 -25.62
C GLU A 214 -5.43 1.17 -26.63
N ARG A 215 -6.56 1.20 -27.33
CA ARG A 215 -6.81 0.23 -28.40
C ARG A 215 -5.85 0.44 -29.55
N LEU A 216 -5.29 -0.67 -30.05
CA LEU A 216 -4.50 -0.65 -31.27
C LEU A 216 -5.34 -0.05 -32.41
N PRO A 217 -4.81 0.92 -33.19
CA PRO A 217 -5.47 1.39 -34.38
C PRO A 217 -5.73 0.20 -35.31
N LEU A 218 -6.96 0.09 -35.81
CA LEU A 218 -7.28 -0.89 -36.85
C LEU A 218 -6.31 -0.64 -38.00
N THR A 219 -5.47 -1.61 -38.32
CA THR A 219 -4.55 -1.53 -39.48
C THR A 219 -5.45 -1.42 -40.70
N GLU A 220 -5.55 -0.24 -41.31
CA GLU A 220 -6.12 -0.17 -42.65
C GLU A 220 -5.31 -1.09 -43.56
N PRO A 221 -5.96 -1.96 -44.35
CA PRO A 221 -5.24 -2.80 -45.28
C PRO A 221 -4.42 -1.89 -46.17
N THR A 222 -3.11 -2.10 -46.17
CA THR A 222 -2.14 -1.34 -46.96
C THR A 222 -2.66 -1.30 -48.41
N ARG A 223 -3.16 -0.13 -48.87
CA ARG A 223 -3.45 0.07 -50.28
C ARG A 223 -2.17 -0.25 -51.03
N ARG A 224 -2.16 -1.36 -51.77
CA ARG A 224 -1.08 -1.63 -52.71
C ARG A 224 -0.97 -0.40 -53.62
N PRO A 225 0.22 0.16 -53.82
CA PRO A 225 0.38 1.23 -54.80
C PRO A 225 -0.12 0.70 -56.14
N SER A 226 -1.10 1.38 -56.72
CA SER A 226 -1.58 1.11 -58.07
C SER A 226 -0.36 1.19 -58.99
N GLN A 227 0.01 0.09 -59.65
CA GLN A 227 0.99 0.13 -60.72
C GLN A 227 0.41 1.03 -61.81
N GLU A 228 0.88 2.27 -61.90
CA GLU A 228 0.72 3.09 -63.10
C GLU A 228 1.47 2.38 -64.24
N ILE A 229 0.72 1.64 -65.03
CA ILE A 229 1.18 1.13 -66.32
C ILE A 229 1.30 2.37 -67.22
N GLY A 230 2.52 2.91 -67.30
CA GLY A 230 2.85 3.95 -68.24
C GLY A 230 2.70 3.44 -69.65
N VAL A 231 1.62 3.82 -70.32
CA VAL A 231 1.48 3.67 -71.77
C VAL A 231 2.39 4.76 -72.36
N GLN A 232 3.59 4.33 -72.83
CA GLN A 232 4.39 5.15 -73.73
C GLN A 232 3.76 5.11 -75.10
N GLU A 233 3.05 6.15 -75.47
CA GLU A 233 2.66 6.43 -76.86
C GLU A 233 3.91 6.82 -77.66
N LYS A 234 4.36 5.87 -78.51
CA LYS A 234 5.34 6.14 -79.57
C LYS A 234 4.64 6.98 -80.61
N THR A 235 4.91 8.28 -80.68
CA THR A 235 4.68 9.06 -81.92
C THR A 235 5.90 8.97 -82.79
N LEU A 236 5.73 8.23 -83.95
CA LEU A 236 6.63 8.29 -85.14
C LEU A 236 6.16 9.47 -86.01
N SER A 237 7.04 10.36 -86.31
CA SER A 237 7.26 10.96 -87.67
C SER A 237 8.41 11.96 -87.64
#